data_7f1f9bb51128b6e1b56908a6d5284e54
#
_entry.id   7f1f9bb51128b6e1b56908a6d5284e54
#
_cell.length_a   1.000
_cell.length_b   1.000
_cell.length_c   1.000
_cell.angle_alpha   90.00
_cell.angle_beta   90.00
_cell.angle_gamma   90.00
#
_symmetry.space_group_name_H-M   'P 1'
#
loop_
_entity.id
_entity.type
_entity.pdbx_description
1 polymer ?
#
loop_
_entity_poly.entity_id
_entity_poly.type
_entity_poly.pdbx_seq_one_letter_code
_entity_poly.pdbx_strand_id
1 'polypeptide(L)' 'MKDFSQKVALISGAGSGIGRALSIELADMGCNLALVDWNKESLEETKQLLRKKNIAVSTHNFDISDKEKVQALPNEVIE' A
#
# COMPACT_ATOMS: atom_id res chain seq x y z
N MET A 1 14.09 15.83 8.02
CA MET A 1 13.39 14.81 7.21
C MET A 1 12.24 14.22 8.03
N LYS A 2 11.11 14.01 7.41
CA LYS A 2 9.96 13.40 8.11
C LYS A 2 10.21 11.91 8.34
N ASP A 3 9.81 11.47 9.52
CA ASP A 3 9.83 10.06 9.88
C ASP A 3 8.47 9.45 9.57
N PHE A 4 8.43 8.45 8.71
CA PHE A 4 7.21 7.77 8.31
C PHE A 4 6.99 6.45 9.05
N SER A 5 7.83 6.12 10.03
CA SER A 5 7.83 4.79 10.65
C SER A 5 6.52 4.40 11.32
N GLN A 6 5.70 5.36 11.72
CA GLN A 6 4.40 5.09 12.34
C GLN A 6 3.23 5.53 11.46
N LYS A 7 3.50 5.83 10.21
CA LYS A 7 2.47 6.25 9.28
C LYS A 7 2.10 5.10 8.36
N VAL A 8 0.88 5.16 7.85
CA VAL A 8 0.40 4.19 6.87
C VAL A 8 0.00 4.94 5.61
N ALA A 9 0.61 4.59 4.51
CA ALA A 9 0.23 5.14 3.21
C ALA A 9 -0.75 4.21 2.52
N LEU A 10 -1.86 4.74 2.07
CA LEU A 10 -2.82 4.00 1.25
C LEU A 10 -2.43 4.18 -0.21
N ILE A 11 -2.15 3.09 -0.90
CA ILE A 11 -1.78 3.12 -2.31
C ILE A 11 -2.84 2.39 -3.11
N SER A 12 -3.63 3.13 -3.88
CA SER A 12 -4.55 2.53 -4.84
C SER A 12 -3.81 2.19 -6.12
N GLY A 13 -4.24 1.15 -6.83
CA GLY A 13 -3.53 0.69 -8.02
C GLY A 13 -2.14 0.17 -7.69
N ALA A 14 -1.96 -0.39 -6.50
CA ALA A 14 -0.64 -0.76 -5.98
C ALA A 14 -0.01 -1.95 -6.72
N GLY A 15 -0.79 -2.67 -7.52
CA GLY A 15 -0.31 -3.89 -8.18
C GLY A 15 0.65 -3.64 -9.33
N SER A 16 0.69 -2.46 -9.91
CA SER A 16 1.53 -2.21 -11.08
C SER A 16 1.81 -0.73 -11.28
N GLY A 17 2.72 -0.44 -12.21
CA GLY A 17 3.00 0.91 -12.67
C GLY A 17 3.43 1.87 -11.56
N ILE A 18 2.83 3.05 -11.56
CA ILE A 18 3.15 4.12 -10.63
C ILE A 18 2.87 3.70 -9.18
N GLY A 19 1.75 2.99 -8.96
CA GLY A 19 1.40 2.54 -7.61
C GLY A 19 2.45 1.60 -7.02
N ARG A 20 2.95 0.67 -7.82
CA ARG A 20 4.02 -0.24 -7.39
C ARG A 20 5.31 0.54 -7.09
N ALA A 21 5.71 1.42 -7.99
CA ALA A 21 6.93 2.22 -7.81
C ALA A 21 6.86 3.09 -6.56
N LEU A 22 5.71 3.73 -6.33
CA LEU A 22 5.49 4.56 -5.16
C LEU A 22 5.55 3.72 -3.87
N SER A 23 4.97 2.52 -3.91
CA SER A 23 4.99 1.62 -2.76
C SER A 23 6.42 1.27 -2.35
N ILE A 24 7.26 0.94 -3.32
CA ILE A 24 8.66 0.60 -3.06
C ILE A 24 9.40 1.80 -2.47
N GLU A 25 9.18 2.98 -3.03
CA GLU A 25 9.83 4.19 -2.56
C GLU A 25 9.43 4.54 -1.14
N LEU A 26 8.15 4.48 -0.82
CA LEU A 26 7.67 4.76 0.54
C LEU A 26 8.16 3.71 1.54
N ALA A 27 8.22 2.45 1.12
CA ALA A 27 8.75 1.38 1.95
C ALA A 27 10.22 1.64 2.33
N ASP A 28 11.00 2.14 1.38
CA ASP A 28 12.40 2.50 1.63
C ASP A 28 12.53 3.64 2.64
N MET A 29 11.49 4.44 2.78
CA MET A 29 11.43 5.53 3.76
C MET A 29 10.87 5.08 5.11
N GLY A 30 10.60 3.79 5.27
CA GLY A 30 10.09 3.23 6.51
C GLY A 30 8.58 3.35 6.71
N CYS A 31 7.86 3.75 5.68
CA CYS A 31 6.41 3.91 5.77
C CYS A 31 5.70 2.56 5.69
N ASN A 32 4.74 2.33 6.58
CA ASN A 32 3.86 1.17 6.48
C ASN A 32 2.87 1.39 5.34
N LEU A 33 2.41 0.31 4.72
CA LEU A 33 1.61 0.41 3.51
C LEU A 33 0.31 -0.37 3.60
N ALA A 34 -0.76 0.24 3.10
CA ALA A 34 -2.03 -0.44 2.83
C ALA A 34 -2.20 -0.41 1.31
N LEU A 35 -2.04 -1.56 0.68
CA LEU A 35 -2.04 -1.69 -0.78
C LEU A 35 -3.42 -2.11 -1.26
N VAL A 36 -3.97 -1.38 -2.20
CA VAL A 36 -5.30 -1.64 -2.77
C VAL A 36 -5.17 -1.83 -4.27
N ASP A 37 -5.74 -2.90 -4.78
CA ASP A 37 -5.86 -3.13 -6.22
C ASP A 37 -6.98 -4.13 -6.48
N TRP A 38 -7.66 -3.98 -7.61
CA TRP A 38 -8.66 -4.94 -8.03
C TRP A 38 -8.02 -6.22 -8.59
N ASN A 39 -6.78 -6.17 -9.03
CA ASN A 39 -6.04 -7.30 -9.58
C ASN A 39 -5.23 -7.97 -8.47
N LYS A 40 -5.73 -9.11 -8.01
CA LYS A 40 -5.13 -9.83 -6.89
C LYS A 40 -3.71 -10.29 -7.17
N GLU A 41 -3.44 -10.79 -8.38
CA GLU A 41 -2.11 -11.30 -8.72
C GLU A 41 -1.07 -10.21 -8.71
N SER A 42 -1.38 -9.07 -9.33
CA SER A 42 -0.47 -7.92 -9.36
C SER A 42 -0.22 -7.37 -7.96
N LEU A 43 -1.26 -7.37 -7.12
CA LEU A 43 -1.18 -6.93 -5.74
C LEU A 43 -0.21 -7.81 -4.95
N GLU A 44 -0.33 -9.12 -5.10
CA GLU A 44 0.57 -10.08 -4.44
C GLU A 44 2.01 -9.93 -4.92
N GLU A 45 2.21 -9.65 -6.20
CA GLU A 45 3.56 -9.39 -6.72
C GLU A 45 4.21 -8.19 -6.04
N THR A 46 3.45 -7.11 -5.89
CA THR A 46 3.96 -5.93 -5.20
C THR A 46 4.30 -6.26 -3.75
N LYS A 47 3.42 -6.99 -3.07
CA LYS A 47 3.67 -7.43 -1.70
C LYS A 47 4.97 -8.21 -1.58
N GLN A 48 5.21 -9.13 -2.52
CA GLN A 48 6.45 -9.93 -2.53
C GLN A 48 7.70 -9.07 -2.69
N LEU A 49 7.63 -8.03 -3.51
CA LEU A 49 8.74 -7.10 -3.68
C LEU A 49 9.07 -6.35 -2.39
N LEU A 50 8.11 -6.24 -1.49
CA LEU A 50 8.27 -5.50 -0.23
C LEU A 50 8.66 -6.39 0.96
N ARG A 51 8.76 -7.70 0.75
CA ARG A 51 8.99 -8.66 1.85
C ARG A 51 10.22 -8.36 2.70
N LYS A 52 11.28 -7.88 2.09
CA LYS A 52 12.54 -7.61 2.78
C LYS A 52 12.59 -6.23 3.43
N LYS A 53 11.57 -5.43 3.19
CA LYS A 53 11.47 -4.12 3.83
C LYS A 53 10.98 -4.28 5.27
N ASN A 54 11.51 -3.49 6.17
CA ASN A 54 11.16 -3.58 7.59
C ASN A 54 9.93 -2.70 7.89
N ILE A 55 8.80 -3.04 7.26
CA ILE A 55 7.53 -2.31 7.39
C ILE A 55 6.38 -3.29 7.47
N ALA A 56 5.23 -2.80 7.95
CA ALA A 56 3.99 -3.55 7.90
C ALA A 56 3.28 -3.27 6.57
N VAL A 57 2.82 -4.34 5.91
CA VAL A 57 2.11 -4.25 4.63
C VAL A 57 0.81 -5.01 4.74
N SER A 58 -0.30 -4.36 4.45
CA SER A 58 -1.59 -5.02 4.29
C SER A 58 -2.02 -4.93 2.84
N THR A 59 -2.76 -5.93 2.37
CA THR A 59 -3.28 -5.97 1.01
C THR A 59 -4.79 -6.04 1.02
N HIS A 60 -5.40 -5.32 0.11
CA HIS A 60 -6.85 -5.19 0.03
C HIS A 60 -7.28 -5.32 -1.42
N ASN A 61 -7.88 -6.47 -1.75
CA ASN A 61 -8.26 -6.79 -3.12
C ASN A 61 -9.70 -6.38 -3.38
N PHE A 62 -9.87 -5.16 -3.83
CA PHE A 62 -11.20 -4.65 -4.22
C PHE A 62 -11.05 -3.46 -5.16
N ASP A 63 -12.19 -3.07 -5.74
CA ASP A 63 -12.27 -1.86 -6.54
C ASP A 63 -12.39 -0.65 -5.61
N ILE A 64 -11.52 0.34 -5.80
CA ILE A 64 -11.49 1.54 -4.96
C ILE A 64 -12.82 2.33 -5.00
N SER A 65 -13.69 2.05 -5.96
CA SER A 65 -15.01 2.65 -6.01
C SER A 65 -15.97 2.07 -4.96
N ASP A 66 -15.61 0.97 -4.30
CA ASP A 66 -16.43 0.37 -3.25
C ASP A 66 -16.24 1.17 -1.95
N LYS A 67 -17.18 2.06 -1.68
CA LYS A 67 -17.07 2.99 -0.55
C LYS A 67 -17.04 2.28 0.81
N GLU A 68 -17.78 1.19 0.96
CA GLU A 68 -17.80 0.46 2.22
C GLU A 68 -16.43 -0.12 2.55
N LYS A 69 -15.77 -0.69 1.55
CA LYS A 69 -14.44 -1.27 1.75
C LYS A 69 -13.39 -0.20 1.98
N VAL A 70 -13.52 0.93 1.30
CA VAL A 70 -12.61 2.06 1.51
C VAL A 70 -12.72 2.57 2.95
N GLN A 71 -13.93 2.67 3.48
CA GLN A 71 -14.15 3.14 4.85
C GLN A 71 -13.58 2.20 5.90
N ALA A 72 -13.40 0.94 5.56
CA ALA A 72 -12.82 -0.05 6.47
C ALA A 72 -11.29 0.00 6.53
N LEU A 73 -10.65 0.81 5.68
CA LEU A 73 -9.20 0.92 5.65
C LEU A 73 -8.67 1.75 6.83
N PRO A 74 -7.35 1.66 7.12
CA PRO A 74 -6.76 2.41 8.23
C PRO A 74 -7.03 3.90 8.15
N ASN A 75 -7.25 4.54 9.30
CA ASN A 75 -7.57 5.96 9.35
C ASN A 75 -6.35 6.87 9.21
N GLU A 76 -5.18 6.41 9.64
CA GLU A 76 -3.96 7.19 9.54
C GLU A 76 -3.27 6.90 8.22
N VAL A 77 -3.53 7.74 7.24
CA VAL A 77 -3.04 7.53 5.88
C VAL A 77 -2.30 8.76 5.40
N ILE A 78 -1.16 8.51 4.75
CA ILE A 78 -0.41 9.51 4.01
C ILE A 78 -0.69 9.29 2.53
N GLU A 79 -1.10 10.31 1.86
CA GLU A 79 -1.32 10.23 0.42
C GLU A 79 -0.19 10.88 -0.34
#